data_f25d98a834f3546b9939dadef30716ec
#
_entry.id   f25d98a834f3546b9939dadef30716ec
#
_cell.length_a   1.000
_cell.length_b   1.000
_cell.length_c   1.000
_cell.angle_alpha   90.00
_cell.angle_beta   90.00
_cell.angle_gamma   90.00
#
_symmetry.space_group_name_H-M   'P 1'
#
loop_
_entity.id
_entity.type
_entity.pdbx_description
1 polymer ?
#
loop_
_entity_poly.entity_id
_entity_poly.type
_entity_poly.pdbx_seq_one_letter_code
_entity_poly.pdbx_strand_id
1 'polypeptide(L)'
;MVKKYDPDAFHHHSNPLIRFVEHRRVNTIIKLMNIHREASVLEIGCGAGNVIEKMNSGRLFGVDISSSILGKARRKLSNRADLFQGDAQNLPCKDEVFQQLICSEVLEHLLSPSDALHEMARILKPHGVAVISVPNEVWINRIKSILVELRIFRWFMNRRGEYKEMPERMEDEWHLHALPLKQWFSLFKQCFKVTRLRRIPFSWLPLRYVIRLEKLK
;
A
#
# COMPACT_ATOMS: atom_id res chain seq x y z
N MET A 1 -8.84 -2.14 18.25
CA MET A 1 -9.27 -1.69 16.91
C MET A 1 -8.85 -2.64 15.77
N VAL A 2 -7.72 -3.33 15.85
CA VAL A 2 -7.17 -4.20 14.79
C VAL A 2 -8.00 -5.46 14.46
N LYS A 3 -8.95 -5.87 15.30
CA LYS A 3 -9.76 -7.09 15.09
C LYS A 3 -10.87 -6.97 14.03
N LYS A 4 -11.26 -5.76 13.63
CA LYS A 4 -12.41 -5.53 12.73
C LYS A 4 -12.05 -5.49 11.24
N TYR A 5 -10.79 -5.25 10.90
CA TYR A 5 -10.32 -5.15 9.51
C TYR A 5 -9.10 -6.03 9.28
N ASP A 6 -9.24 -6.97 8.38
CA ASP A 6 -8.14 -7.81 7.91
C ASP A 6 -7.72 -7.36 6.49
N PRO A 7 -6.57 -6.65 6.33
CA PRO A 7 -6.12 -6.22 5.01
C PRO A 7 -5.92 -7.38 4.03
N ASP A 8 -5.68 -8.60 4.55
CA ASP A 8 -5.55 -9.81 3.75
C ASP A 8 -6.86 -10.19 3.02
N ALA A 9 -8.01 -9.79 3.60
CA ALA A 9 -9.32 -10.05 3.02
C ALA A 9 -9.52 -9.42 1.63
N PHE A 10 -8.85 -8.29 1.32
CA PHE A 10 -8.94 -7.69 -0.01
C PHE A 10 -8.24 -8.50 -1.10
N HIS A 11 -7.12 -9.13 -0.78
CA HIS A 11 -6.40 -9.98 -1.74
C HIS A 11 -7.16 -11.26 -2.07
N HIS A 12 -7.98 -11.73 -1.12
CA HIS A 12 -8.82 -12.92 -1.26
C HIS A 12 -10.32 -12.59 -1.38
N HIS A 13 -10.66 -11.33 -1.66
CA HIS A 13 -12.03 -10.85 -1.71
C HIS A 13 -12.90 -11.71 -2.65
N SER A 14 -14.12 -12.00 -2.24
CA SER A 14 -15.07 -12.82 -3.02
C SER A 14 -15.46 -12.18 -4.36
N ASN A 15 -15.41 -10.84 -4.46
CA ASN A 15 -15.70 -10.12 -5.70
C ASN A 15 -14.49 -10.15 -6.65
N PRO A 16 -14.63 -10.74 -7.86
CA PRO A 16 -13.54 -10.88 -8.82
C PRO A 16 -13.02 -9.52 -9.33
N LEU A 17 -13.84 -8.47 -9.36
CA LEU A 17 -13.40 -7.14 -9.79
C LEU A 17 -12.45 -6.52 -8.77
N ILE A 18 -12.74 -6.65 -7.47
CA ILE A 18 -11.86 -6.18 -6.40
C ILE A 18 -10.52 -6.92 -6.47
N ARG A 19 -10.54 -8.25 -6.57
CA ARG A 19 -9.32 -9.05 -6.75
C ARG A 19 -8.52 -8.64 -7.98
N PHE A 20 -9.19 -8.36 -9.09
CA PHE A 20 -8.54 -7.89 -10.33
C PHE A 20 -7.79 -6.58 -10.09
N VAL A 21 -8.42 -5.59 -9.44
CA VAL A 21 -7.78 -4.31 -9.11
C VAL A 21 -6.55 -4.52 -8.24
N GLU A 22 -6.66 -5.36 -7.19
CA GLU A 22 -5.56 -5.67 -6.29
C GLU A 22 -4.40 -6.39 -6.99
N HIS A 23 -4.69 -7.39 -7.81
CA HIS A 23 -3.65 -8.07 -8.60
C HIS A 23 -2.95 -7.13 -9.58
N ARG A 24 -3.73 -6.23 -10.24
CA ARG A 24 -3.15 -5.20 -11.13
C ARG A 24 -2.25 -4.24 -10.37
N ARG A 25 -2.64 -3.84 -9.15
CA ARG A 25 -1.84 -2.97 -8.26
C ARG A 25 -0.52 -3.64 -7.90
N VAL A 26 -0.56 -4.83 -7.31
CA VAL A 26 0.64 -5.58 -6.89
C VAL A 26 1.58 -5.84 -8.07
N ASN A 27 1.06 -6.32 -9.19
CA ASN A 27 1.86 -6.55 -10.39
C ASN A 27 2.51 -5.26 -10.93
N THR A 28 1.81 -4.12 -10.79
CA THR A 28 2.36 -2.83 -11.22
C THR A 28 3.46 -2.36 -10.27
N ILE A 29 3.30 -2.54 -8.96
CA ILE A 29 4.34 -2.26 -7.97
C ILE A 29 5.60 -3.03 -8.33
N ILE A 30 5.52 -4.34 -8.49
CA ILE A 30 6.67 -5.22 -8.80
C ILE A 30 7.35 -4.80 -10.11
N LYS A 31 6.58 -4.47 -11.15
CA LYS A 31 7.13 -3.99 -12.43
C LYS A 31 7.86 -2.65 -12.29
N LEU A 32 7.35 -1.73 -11.46
CA LEU A 32 7.98 -0.43 -11.26
C LEU A 32 9.22 -0.51 -10.36
N MET A 33 9.28 -1.51 -9.47
CA MET A 33 10.45 -1.76 -8.62
C MET A 33 11.66 -2.15 -9.45
N ASN A 34 11.51 -2.99 -10.49
CA ASN A 34 12.63 -3.52 -11.29
C ASN A 34 13.77 -4.05 -10.39
N ILE A 35 13.44 -5.05 -9.56
CA ILE A 35 14.30 -5.52 -8.48
C ILE A 35 15.51 -6.29 -9.06
N HIS A 36 16.70 -5.87 -8.69
CA HIS A 36 17.92 -6.62 -8.96
C HIS A 36 18.18 -7.67 -7.87
N ARG A 37 18.85 -8.77 -8.22
CA ARG A 37 19.07 -9.92 -7.33
C ARG A 37 19.68 -9.55 -5.97
N GLU A 38 20.62 -8.62 -5.95
CA GLU A 38 21.33 -8.19 -4.75
C GLU A 38 20.69 -7.00 -4.02
N ALA A 39 19.56 -6.51 -4.52
CA ALA A 39 18.92 -5.34 -3.92
C ALA A 39 18.31 -5.68 -2.54
N SER A 40 18.58 -4.84 -1.54
CA SER A 40 17.82 -4.86 -0.29
C SER A 40 16.52 -4.08 -0.48
N VAL A 41 15.39 -4.77 -0.29
CA VAL A 41 14.04 -4.24 -0.50
C VAL A 41 13.25 -4.32 0.80
N LEU A 42 12.74 -3.20 1.30
CA LEU A 42 11.84 -3.17 2.45
C LEU A 42 10.42 -2.81 2.02
N GLU A 43 9.44 -3.60 2.44
CA GLU A 43 8.03 -3.22 2.40
C GLU A 43 7.61 -2.61 3.73
N ILE A 44 7.17 -1.34 3.72
CA ILE A 44 6.64 -0.60 4.86
C ILE A 44 5.12 -0.80 4.89
N GLY A 45 4.59 -1.23 6.05
CA GLY A 45 3.21 -1.67 6.19
C GLY A 45 2.97 -2.98 5.43
N CYS A 46 3.84 -3.98 5.63
CA CYS A 46 3.80 -5.21 4.85
C CYS A 46 2.57 -6.10 5.12
N GLY A 47 1.82 -5.84 6.19
CA GLY A 47 0.64 -6.60 6.56
C GLY A 47 0.92 -8.10 6.62
N ALA A 48 0.09 -8.90 5.94
CA ALA A 48 0.25 -10.35 5.82
C ALA A 48 1.28 -10.78 4.76
N GLY A 49 2.07 -9.84 4.20
CA GLY A 49 3.15 -10.14 3.25
C GLY A 49 2.70 -10.39 1.81
N ASN A 50 1.55 -9.89 1.40
CA ASN A 50 0.95 -10.21 0.10
C ASN A 50 1.76 -9.66 -1.10
N VAL A 51 2.45 -8.54 -0.96
CA VAL A 51 3.30 -7.98 -2.01
C VAL A 51 4.64 -8.70 -2.02
N ILE A 52 5.28 -8.88 -0.85
CA ILE A 52 6.54 -9.63 -0.70
C ILE A 52 6.41 -11.04 -1.29
N GLU A 53 5.28 -11.73 -1.05
CA GLU A 53 5.02 -13.08 -1.57
C GLU A 53 5.18 -13.17 -3.09
N LYS A 54 4.87 -12.12 -3.82
CA LYS A 54 4.97 -12.05 -5.29
C LYS A 54 6.35 -11.64 -5.81
N MET A 55 7.28 -11.30 -4.92
CA MET A 55 8.65 -10.96 -5.31
C MET A 55 9.50 -12.23 -5.42
N ASN A 56 10.30 -12.31 -6.49
CA ASN A 56 11.12 -13.48 -6.79
C ASN A 56 12.63 -13.20 -6.71
N SER A 57 13.02 -11.99 -6.34
CA SER A 57 14.43 -11.58 -6.27
C SER A 57 14.64 -10.47 -5.23
N GLY A 58 15.89 -10.26 -4.83
CA GLY A 58 16.30 -9.32 -3.79
C GLY A 58 16.35 -9.95 -2.39
N ARG A 59 17.01 -9.24 -1.47
CA ARG A 59 16.95 -9.52 -0.04
C ARG A 59 15.73 -8.78 0.51
N LEU A 60 14.70 -9.53 0.92
CA LEU A 60 13.39 -8.98 1.25
C LEU A 60 13.23 -8.75 2.74
N PHE A 61 12.68 -7.59 3.08
CA PHE A 61 12.38 -7.18 4.44
C PHE A 61 10.93 -6.66 4.49
N GLY A 62 10.30 -6.80 5.65
CA GLY A 62 8.97 -6.26 5.88
C GLY A 62 8.84 -5.67 7.27
N VAL A 63 8.22 -4.49 7.37
CA VAL A 63 7.88 -3.85 8.63
C VAL A 63 6.38 -3.57 8.70
N ASP A 64 5.80 -3.81 9.86
CA ASP A 64 4.40 -3.46 10.16
C ASP A 64 4.26 -3.10 11.63
N ILE A 65 3.32 -2.22 11.95
CA ILE A 65 3.05 -1.81 13.34
C ILE A 65 2.37 -2.94 14.14
N SER A 66 1.67 -3.84 13.47
CA SER A 66 0.88 -4.91 14.07
C SER A 66 1.66 -6.22 14.17
N SER A 67 2.09 -6.58 15.38
CA SER A 67 2.74 -7.88 15.66
C SER A 67 1.86 -9.08 15.29
N SER A 68 0.54 -8.96 15.44
CA SER A 68 -0.40 -10.04 15.12
C SER A 68 -0.48 -10.31 13.61
N ILE A 69 -0.44 -9.26 12.79
CA ILE A 69 -0.43 -9.39 11.32
C ILE A 69 0.91 -9.92 10.84
N LEU A 70 2.02 -9.47 11.44
CA LEU A 70 3.35 -10.02 11.18
C LEU A 70 3.44 -11.53 11.47
N GLY A 71 2.68 -12.03 12.46
CA GLY A 71 2.54 -13.46 12.73
C GLY A 71 1.94 -14.22 11.54
N LYS A 72 0.98 -13.63 10.81
CA LYS A 72 0.44 -14.20 9.57
C LYS A 72 1.48 -14.16 8.45
N ALA A 73 2.18 -13.03 8.28
CA ALA A 73 3.22 -12.86 7.28
C ALA A 73 4.36 -13.89 7.47
N ARG A 74 4.83 -14.10 8.71
CA ARG A 74 5.87 -15.10 9.01
C ARG A 74 5.46 -16.51 8.59
N ARG A 75 4.22 -16.91 8.87
CA ARG A 75 3.71 -18.22 8.42
C ARG A 75 3.62 -18.34 6.90
N LYS A 76 3.19 -17.26 6.21
CA LYS A 76 3.04 -17.22 4.76
C LYS A 76 4.39 -17.22 4.04
N LEU A 77 5.31 -16.38 4.49
CA LEU A 77 6.58 -16.13 3.80
C LEU A 77 7.68 -17.10 4.22
N SER A 78 7.50 -17.79 5.35
CA SER A 78 8.55 -18.65 5.93
C SER A 78 9.87 -17.88 6.07
N ASN A 79 10.97 -18.37 5.49
CA ASN A 79 12.29 -17.75 5.55
C ASN A 79 12.60 -16.84 4.34
N ARG A 80 11.58 -16.44 3.57
CA ARG A 80 11.78 -15.62 2.35
C ARG A 80 12.02 -14.14 2.62
N ALA A 81 11.69 -13.65 3.81
CA ALA A 81 11.84 -12.26 4.19
C ALA A 81 12.11 -12.11 5.69
N ASP A 82 12.91 -11.13 6.04
CA ASP A 82 13.14 -10.72 7.43
C ASP A 82 12.04 -9.74 7.85
N LEU A 83 11.24 -10.13 8.86
CA LEU A 83 10.07 -9.35 9.31
C LEU A 83 10.29 -8.79 10.72
N PHE A 84 10.04 -7.50 10.90
CA PHE A 84 10.16 -6.81 12.18
C PHE A 84 9.01 -5.84 12.43
N GLN A 85 8.77 -5.53 13.71
CA GLN A 85 7.74 -4.57 14.10
C GLN A 85 8.33 -3.15 14.10
N GLY A 86 7.55 -2.18 13.60
CA GLY A 86 7.95 -0.77 13.62
C GLY A 86 6.84 0.15 13.12
N ASP A 87 6.94 1.41 13.52
CA ASP A 87 6.09 2.50 13.02
C ASP A 87 6.73 3.10 11.77
N ALA A 88 5.93 3.26 10.71
CA ALA A 88 6.36 3.89 9.46
C ALA A 88 6.86 5.33 9.65
N GLN A 89 6.38 6.02 10.69
CA GLN A 89 6.76 7.40 11.04
C GLN A 89 8.04 7.48 11.89
N ASN A 90 8.54 6.33 12.37
CA ASN A 90 9.78 6.21 13.16
C ASN A 90 10.35 4.80 13.00
N LEU A 91 11.02 4.56 11.88
CA LEU A 91 11.49 3.23 11.50
C LEU A 91 12.74 2.82 12.30
N PRO A 92 12.76 1.61 12.89
CA PRO A 92 13.91 1.10 13.66
C PRO A 92 15.04 0.62 12.72
N CYS A 93 15.43 1.46 11.79
CA CYS A 93 16.44 1.17 10.78
C CYS A 93 17.53 2.24 10.79
N LYS A 94 18.76 1.85 10.46
CA LYS A 94 19.85 2.79 10.22
C LYS A 94 19.63 3.56 8.92
N ASP A 95 20.31 4.69 8.80
CA ASP A 95 20.30 5.48 7.57
C ASP A 95 20.89 4.70 6.41
N GLU A 96 20.39 4.92 5.21
CA GLU A 96 20.96 4.45 3.94
C GLU A 96 21.20 2.93 3.84
N VAL A 97 20.27 2.12 4.40
CA VAL A 97 20.39 0.65 4.40
C VAL A 97 19.77 0.03 3.16
N PHE A 98 18.65 0.57 2.67
CA PHE A 98 17.89 -0.06 1.60
C PHE A 98 18.12 0.59 0.24
N GLN A 99 18.19 -0.23 -0.80
CA GLN A 99 18.20 0.27 -2.19
C GLN A 99 16.81 0.59 -2.68
N GLN A 100 15.80 -0.14 -2.19
CA GLN A 100 14.42 -0.01 -2.67
C GLN A 100 13.42 -0.14 -1.53
N LEU A 101 12.35 0.67 -1.61
CA LEU A 101 11.24 0.62 -0.67
C LEU A 101 9.90 0.41 -1.39
N ILE A 102 8.98 -0.25 -0.70
CA ILE A 102 7.57 -0.30 -1.06
C ILE A 102 6.78 0.26 0.11
N CYS A 103 5.80 1.11 -0.19
CA CYS A 103 4.81 1.58 0.77
C CYS A 103 3.45 1.58 0.07
N SER A 104 2.66 0.56 0.36
CA SER A 104 1.46 0.24 -0.42
C SER A 104 0.20 0.34 0.42
N GLU A 105 -0.65 1.35 0.15
CA GLU A 105 -1.89 1.62 0.89
C GLU A 105 -1.62 1.78 2.41
N VAL A 106 -0.66 2.63 2.76
CA VAL A 106 -0.26 2.90 4.15
C VAL A 106 -0.33 4.39 4.49
N LEU A 107 0.16 5.25 3.61
CA LEU A 107 0.31 6.69 3.91
C LEU A 107 -1.00 7.37 4.26
N GLU A 108 -2.11 6.94 3.68
CA GLU A 108 -3.46 7.44 3.94
C GLU A 108 -3.97 7.15 5.35
N HIS A 109 -3.35 6.21 6.05
CA HIS A 109 -3.70 5.79 7.41
C HIS A 109 -2.82 6.39 8.50
N LEU A 110 -1.74 7.08 8.15
CA LEU A 110 -0.78 7.63 9.10
C LEU A 110 -1.24 8.99 9.63
N LEU A 111 -0.88 9.32 10.86
CA LEU A 111 -1.12 10.64 11.43
C LEU A 111 -0.33 11.72 10.68
N SER A 112 0.94 11.44 10.37
CA SER A 112 1.83 12.31 9.62
C SER A 112 2.46 11.56 8.44
N PRO A 113 1.83 11.57 7.25
CA PRO A 113 2.45 11.01 6.05
C PRO A 113 3.80 11.65 5.70
N SER A 114 4.00 12.91 6.07
CA SER A 114 5.26 13.63 5.86
C SER A 114 6.41 12.98 6.65
N ASP A 115 6.18 12.61 7.92
CA ASP A 115 7.22 12.00 8.75
C ASP A 115 7.62 10.63 8.19
N ALA A 116 6.64 9.84 7.74
CA ALA A 116 6.91 8.58 7.07
C ALA A 116 7.73 8.76 5.79
N LEU A 117 7.47 9.81 5.00
CA LEU A 117 8.26 10.12 3.80
C LEU A 117 9.69 10.53 4.14
N HIS A 118 9.92 11.28 5.23
CA HIS A 118 11.25 11.61 5.72
C HIS A 118 11.99 10.36 6.19
N GLU A 119 11.33 9.47 6.95
CA GLU A 119 11.91 8.19 7.37
C GLU A 119 12.25 7.29 6.18
N MET A 120 11.38 7.21 5.19
CA MET A 120 11.64 6.51 3.94
C MET A 120 12.87 7.08 3.22
N ALA A 121 13.00 8.40 3.14
CA ALA A 121 14.17 9.04 2.55
C ALA A 121 15.43 8.78 3.37
N ARG A 122 15.35 8.82 4.71
CA ARG A 122 16.49 8.57 5.60
C ARG A 122 17.08 7.17 5.40
N ILE A 123 16.23 6.13 5.39
CA ILE A 123 16.69 4.74 5.31
C ILE A 123 17.06 4.30 3.88
N LEU A 124 16.65 5.05 2.84
CA LEU A 124 17.04 4.80 1.46
C LEU A 124 18.49 5.25 1.21
N LYS A 125 19.25 4.44 0.50
CA LYS A 125 20.55 4.82 -0.06
C LYS A 125 20.41 5.99 -1.04
N PRO A 126 21.50 6.74 -1.30
CA PRO A 126 21.52 7.71 -2.39
C PRO A 126 21.04 7.07 -3.70
N HIS A 127 20.21 7.79 -4.45
CA HIS A 127 19.56 7.28 -5.67
C HIS A 127 18.63 6.06 -5.47
N GLY A 128 18.33 5.72 -4.22
CA GLY A 128 17.37 4.67 -3.90
C GLY A 128 15.96 4.98 -4.41
N VAL A 129 15.19 3.94 -4.62
CA VAL A 129 13.86 4.02 -5.23
C VAL A 129 12.79 3.61 -4.24
N ALA A 130 11.71 4.39 -4.18
CA ALA A 130 10.48 3.98 -3.51
C ALA A 130 9.34 3.81 -4.52
N VAL A 131 8.53 2.77 -4.34
CA VAL A 131 7.26 2.62 -5.05
C VAL A 131 6.13 2.68 -4.04
N ILE A 132 5.29 3.68 -4.20
CA ILE A 132 4.17 3.96 -3.30
C ILE A 132 2.86 3.71 -4.03
N SER A 133 1.88 3.10 -3.37
CA SER A 133 0.50 3.15 -3.84
C SER A 133 -0.38 3.90 -2.86
N VAL A 134 -1.32 4.68 -3.42
CA VAL A 134 -2.34 5.40 -2.67
C VAL A 134 -3.70 5.29 -3.38
N PRO A 135 -4.82 5.30 -2.63
CA PRO A 135 -6.15 5.27 -3.22
C PRO A 135 -6.46 6.58 -3.95
N ASN A 136 -7.34 6.49 -4.94
CA ASN A 136 -7.98 7.66 -5.53
C ASN A 136 -9.39 7.81 -4.94
N GLU A 137 -9.47 8.46 -3.80
CA GLU A 137 -10.70 8.62 -3.04
C GLU A 137 -11.81 9.29 -3.86
N VAL A 138 -11.48 10.23 -4.73
CA VAL A 138 -12.47 10.91 -5.58
C VAL A 138 -13.23 9.89 -6.45
N TRP A 139 -12.52 9.00 -7.13
CA TRP A 139 -13.15 7.97 -7.97
C TRP A 139 -13.81 6.86 -7.15
N ILE A 140 -13.20 6.45 -6.05
CA ILE A 140 -13.76 5.44 -5.15
C ILE A 140 -15.09 5.93 -4.60
N ASN A 141 -15.16 7.15 -4.07
CA ASN A 141 -16.38 7.72 -3.50
C ASN A 141 -17.45 7.95 -4.56
N ARG A 142 -17.06 8.38 -5.77
CA ARG A 142 -18.00 8.52 -6.89
C ARG A 142 -18.65 7.19 -7.26
N ILE A 143 -17.88 6.10 -7.34
CA ILE A 143 -18.42 4.77 -7.61
C ILE A 143 -19.30 4.30 -6.47
N LYS A 144 -18.85 4.47 -5.22
CA LYS A 144 -19.67 4.12 -4.04
C LYS A 144 -21.02 4.83 -4.07
N SER A 145 -21.05 6.15 -4.32
CA SER A 145 -22.28 6.92 -4.40
C SER A 145 -23.23 6.37 -5.46
N ILE A 146 -22.73 6.07 -6.66
CA ILE A 146 -23.54 5.48 -7.74
C ILE A 146 -24.10 4.11 -7.32
N LEU A 147 -23.27 3.24 -6.71
CA LEU A 147 -23.71 1.91 -6.29
C LEU A 147 -24.76 1.98 -5.16
N VAL A 148 -24.63 2.96 -4.25
CA VAL A 148 -25.60 3.21 -3.18
C VAL A 148 -26.92 3.72 -3.76
N GLU A 149 -26.88 4.70 -4.67
CA GLU A 149 -28.06 5.24 -5.35
C GLU A 149 -28.83 4.16 -6.13
N LEU A 150 -28.10 3.27 -6.82
CA LEU A 150 -28.67 2.12 -7.52
C LEU A 150 -29.11 0.98 -6.58
N ARG A 151 -28.94 1.11 -5.25
CA ARG A 151 -29.25 0.08 -4.23
C ARG A 151 -28.54 -1.27 -4.44
N ILE A 152 -27.46 -1.29 -5.22
CA ILE A 152 -26.70 -2.51 -5.52
C ILE A 152 -25.37 -2.61 -4.75
N PHE A 153 -25.04 -1.60 -3.92
CA PHE A 153 -23.79 -1.54 -3.18
C PHE A 153 -23.58 -2.78 -2.28
N ARG A 154 -24.58 -3.15 -1.49
CA ARG A 154 -24.51 -4.34 -0.62
C ARG A 154 -24.33 -5.62 -1.42
N TRP A 155 -25.03 -5.78 -2.53
CA TRP A 155 -24.86 -6.93 -3.41
C TRP A 155 -23.46 -6.98 -4.05
N PHE A 156 -22.91 -5.82 -4.46
CA PHE A 156 -21.59 -5.71 -5.05
C PHE A 156 -20.48 -6.06 -4.06
N MET A 157 -20.57 -5.56 -2.82
CA MET A 157 -19.53 -5.73 -1.79
C MET A 157 -19.65 -7.07 -1.05
N ASN A 158 -20.84 -7.60 -0.86
CA ASN A 158 -21.10 -8.72 0.04
C ASN A 158 -21.68 -9.95 -0.66
N ARG A 159 -20.99 -10.49 -1.66
CA ARG A 159 -21.45 -11.69 -2.38
C ARG A 159 -21.53 -12.96 -1.52
N ARG A 160 -20.83 -13.04 -0.38
CA ARG A 160 -20.75 -14.24 0.49
C ARG A 160 -21.05 -13.98 1.97
N GLY A 161 -21.62 -12.83 2.33
CA GLY A 161 -21.93 -12.52 3.73
C GLY A 161 -20.70 -12.23 4.60
N GLU A 162 -19.56 -11.95 4.01
CA GLU A 162 -18.28 -11.74 4.72
C GLU A 162 -18.25 -10.43 5.52
N TYR A 163 -19.14 -9.48 5.21
CA TYR A 163 -19.26 -8.17 5.86
C TYR A 163 -20.65 -7.99 6.50
N LYS A 164 -20.86 -8.60 7.66
CA LYS A 164 -22.15 -8.47 8.39
C LYS A 164 -22.41 -7.07 8.94
N GLU A 165 -21.37 -6.28 9.12
CA GLU A 165 -21.43 -4.94 9.74
C GLU A 165 -20.61 -3.93 8.92
N MET A 166 -20.99 -3.67 7.66
CA MET A 166 -20.44 -2.52 6.95
C MET A 166 -21.16 -1.24 7.38
N PRO A 167 -20.45 -0.19 7.81
CA PRO A 167 -21.07 1.12 8.01
C PRO A 167 -21.65 1.61 6.68
N GLU A 168 -22.80 2.25 6.73
CA GLU A 168 -23.50 2.79 5.56
C GLU A 168 -22.69 3.88 4.84
N ARG A 169 -21.75 4.49 5.55
CA ARG A 169 -20.75 5.44 5.04
C ARG A 169 -19.37 4.95 5.42
N MET A 170 -18.60 4.52 4.46
CA MET A 170 -17.17 4.18 4.64
C MET A 170 -16.26 5.43 4.68
N GLU A 171 -16.83 6.62 4.78
CA GLU A 171 -16.09 7.87 4.76
C GLU A 171 -15.25 8.09 6.02
N ASP A 172 -15.60 7.49 7.16
CA ASP A 172 -15.21 8.06 8.44
C ASP A 172 -14.22 7.25 9.26
N GLU A 173 -13.86 6.03 8.88
CA GLU A 173 -13.08 5.20 9.82
C GLU A 173 -11.73 4.66 9.32
N TRP A 174 -11.38 4.81 8.03
CA TRP A 174 -10.27 4.04 7.46
C TRP A 174 -9.15 4.85 6.84
N HIS A 175 -9.45 5.99 6.22
CA HIS A 175 -8.44 6.87 5.65
C HIS A 175 -8.44 8.21 6.39
N LEU A 176 -7.36 8.48 7.12
CA LEU A 176 -7.17 9.78 7.76
C LEU A 176 -6.93 10.88 6.72
N HIS A 177 -6.42 10.51 5.54
CA HIS A 177 -6.07 11.42 4.47
C HIS A 177 -6.67 10.99 3.12
N ALA A 178 -7.78 11.62 2.74
CA ALA A 178 -8.37 11.52 1.41
C ALA A 178 -7.77 12.57 0.46
N LEU A 179 -6.44 12.58 0.28
CA LEU A 179 -5.73 13.62 -0.46
C LEU A 179 -5.87 13.43 -1.97
N PRO A 180 -6.14 14.51 -2.74
CA PRO A 180 -6.05 14.47 -4.18
C PRO A 180 -4.58 14.30 -4.64
N LEU A 181 -4.38 13.73 -5.83
CA LEU A 181 -3.04 13.40 -6.36
C LEU A 181 -2.06 14.60 -6.32
N LYS A 182 -2.56 15.81 -6.53
CA LYS A 182 -1.73 17.04 -6.49
C LYS A 182 -1.11 17.27 -5.10
N GLN A 183 -1.87 16.99 -4.03
CA GLN A 183 -1.37 17.12 -2.67
C GLN A 183 -0.38 16.00 -2.32
N TRP A 184 -0.64 14.76 -2.74
CA TRP A 184 0.36 13.69 -2.65
C TRP A 184 1.66 14.06 -3.33
N PHE A 185 1.62 14.65 -4.53
CA PHE A 185 2.83 15.11 -5.22
C PHE A 185 3.56 16.23 -4.48
N SER A 186 2.83 17.13 -3.80
CA SER A 186 3.45 18.16 -2.97
C SER A 186 4.21 17.57 -1.78
N LEU A 187 3.67 16.53 -1.14
CA LEU A 187 4.34 15.81 -0.07
C LEU A 187 5.58 15.06 -0.59
N PHE A 188 5.45 14.32 -1.69
CA PHE A 188 6.56 13.56 -2.25
C PHE A 188 7.75 14.44 -2.64
N LYS A 189 7.51 15.62 -3.20
CA LYS A 189 8.56 16.55 -3.65
C LYS A 189 9.47 17.06 -2.54
N GLN A 190 9.09 16.90 -1.28
CA GLN A 190 9.94 17.29 -0.15
C GLN A 190 11.21 16.41 -0.06
N CYS A 191 11.10 15.13 -0.39
CA CYS A 191 12.18 14.15 -0.25
C CYS A 191 12.49 13.40 -1.55
N PHE A 192 11.59 13.44 -2.53
CA PHE A 192 11.64 12.57 -3.69
C PHE A 192 11.34 13.28 -5.00
N LYS A 193 11.95 12.79 -6.08
CA LYS A 193 11.57 13.07 -7.46
C LYS A 193 10.59 12.02 -7.95
N VAL A 194 9.41 12.45 -8.43
CA VAL A 194 8.45 11.55 -9.09
C VAL A 194 8.99 11.19 -10.47
N THR A 195 9.23 9.88 -10.72
CA THR A 195 9.79 9.41 -11.98
C THR A 195 8.76 8.70 -12.85
N ARG A 196 7.78 8.03 -12.28
CA ARG A 196 6.69 7.36 -13.01
C ARG A 196 5.41 7.37 -12.21
N LEU A 197 4.27 7.44 -12.93
CA LEU A 197 2.92 7.29 -12.40
C LEU A 197 2.16 6.24 -13.22
N ARG A 198 1.45 5.36 -12.54
CA ARG A 198 0.50 4.41 -13.13
C ARG A 198 -0.86 4.55 -12.46
N ARG A 199 -1.91 4.51 -13.27
CA ARG A 199 -3.32 4.55 -12.84
C ARG A 199 -3.90 3.14 -12.93
N ILE A 200 -4.48 2.66 -11.84
CA ILE A 200 -4.96 1.28 -11.68
C ILE A 200 -6.47 1.29 -11.46
N PRO A 201 -7.24 0.39 -12.06
CA PRO A 201 -6.85 -0.64 -13.02
C PRO A 201 -6.62 -0.09 -14.44
N PHE A 202 -7.24 1.04 -14.80
CA PHE A 202 -7.17 1.66 -16.13
C PHE A 202 -6.92 3.17 -16.00
N SER A 203 -6.38 3.79 -17.04
CA SER A 203 -6.11 5.23 -17.06
C SER A 203 -7.39 6.08 -17.01
N TRP A 204 -8.48 5.58 -17.59
CA TRP A 204 -9.81 6.21 -17.61
C TRP A 204 -10.65 5.92 -16.35
N LEU A 205 -10.30 4.88 -15.56
CA LEU A 205 -10.92 4.52 -14.30
C LEU A 205 -9.85 4.30 -13.23
N PRO A 206 -9.20 5.37 -12.75
CA PRO A 206 -8.09 5.26 -11.81
C PRO A 206 -8.60 5.14 -10.37
N LEU A 207 -8.70 3.92 -9.85
CA LEU A 207 -9.06 3.66 -8.45
C LEU A 207 -7.87 3.73 -7.51
N ARG A 208 -6.66 3.51 -8.04
CA ARG A 208 -5.39 3.56 -7.30
C ARG A 208 -4.34 4.27 -8.15
N TYR A 209 -3.41 4.92 -7.48
CA TYR A 209 -2.19 5.41 -8.08
C TYR A 209 -1.01 4.56 -7.60
N VAL A 210 -0.14 4.15 -8.52
CA VAL A 210 1.16 3.53 -8.20
C VAL A 210 2.23 4.44 -8.76
N ILE A 211 3.10 4.93 -7.86
CA ILE A 211 4.02 6.03 -8.13
C ILE A 211 5.44 5.55 -7.80
N ARG A 212 6.35 5.70 -8.76
CA ARG A 212 7.77 5.46 -8.56
C ARG A 212 8.48 6.77 -8.28
N LEU A 213 9.17 6.78 -7.17
CA LEU A 213 9.91 7.90 -6.61
C LEU A 213 11.41 7.57 -6.57
N GLU A 214 12.25 8.57 -6.73
CA GLU A 214 13.69 8.48 -6.54
C GLU A 214 14.11 9.48 -5.46
N LYS A 215 14.94 9.04 -4.49
CA LYS A 215 15.44 9.90 -3.41
C LYS A 215 16.17 11.11 -4.00
N LEU A 216 15.84 12.29 -3.51
CA LEU A 216 16.60 13.50 -3.79
C LEU A 216 18.00 13.38 -3.13
N LYS A 217 18.99 14.07 -3.73
CA LYS A 217 20.36 14.09 -3.18
C LYS A 217 20.40 14.81 -1.84
#